data_704933ca77b7b5460e7ad91f4b1e489d
#
_entry.id   704933ca77b7b5460e7ad91f4b1e489d
#
_cell.length_a   1.000
_cell.length_b   1.000
_cell.length_c   1.000
_cell.angle_alpha   90.00
_cell.angle_beta   90.00
_cell.angle_gamma   90.00
#
_symmetry.space_group_name_H-M   'P 1'
#
loop_
_entity.id
_entity.type
_entity.pdbx_description
1 polymer ?
#
loop_
_entity_poly.entity_id
_entity_poly.type
_entity_poly.pdbx_seq_one_letter_code
_entity_poly.pdbx_strand_id
1 'polypeptide(L)'
;MKARYAVKTFFIAILALGVSPALVFSQADFYQGKTISVILGGPPGGAADLRTKAVISSLRKHLPGNPVIVMQYMAAGGGRQAANHIYRVARPDGLVIGSMGAALVANAVLGETGVEYDIDKLIYLGTPDSSAHYLFLTHKEAGLTNLEKLRSLPGVRIGAQSVGHPVYITGRL
;
A
#
# COMPACT_ATOMS: atom_id res chain seq x y z
N MET A 1 -3.61 -48.53 -48.58
CA MET A 1 -4.34 -48.52 -47.31
C MET A 1 -3.44 -48.20 -46.07
N LYS A 2 -2.28 -48.80 -45.94
CA LYS A 2 -1.38 -48.63 -44.76
C LYS A 2 -0.86 -47.22 -44.54
N ALA A 3 -0.61 -46.40 -45.58
CA ALA A 3 -0.08 -45.03 -45.46
C ALA A 3 -1.11 -44.03 -44.84
N ARG A 4 -2.41 -44.22 -45.06
CA ARG A 4 -3.47 -43.35 -44.50
C ARG A 4 -3.65 -43.53 -42.99
N TYR A 5 -3.37 -44.70 -42.47
CA TYR A 5 -3.41 -44.96 -41.02
C TYR A 5 -2.18 -44.40 -40.33
N ALA A 6 -1.00 -44.47 -40.93
CA ALA A 6 0.22 -43.89 -40.35
C ALA A 6 0.11 -42.36 -40.18
N VAL A 7 -0.48 -41.63 -41.15
CA VAL A 7 -0.69 -40.19 -41.04
C VAL A 7 -1.71 -39.85 -39.97
N LYS A 8 -2.79 -40.60 -39.84
CA LYS A 8 -3.80 -40.36 -38.77
C LYS A 8 -3.22 -40.62 -37.38
N THR A 9 -2.44 -41.66 -37.22
CA THR A 9 -1.79 -41.98 -35.93
C THR A 9 -0.75 -40.93 -35.54
N PHE A 10 -0.02 -40.39 -36.51
CA PHE A 10 0.94 -39.30 -36.27
C PHE A 10 0.25 -37.98 -35.85
N PHE A 11 -0.88 -37.63 -36.46
CA PHE A 11 -1.67 -36.45 -36.06
C PHE A 11 -2.28 -36.59 -34.65
N ILE A 12 -2.76 -37.80 -34.29
CA ILE A 12 -3.31 -38.03 -32.95
C ILE A 12 -2.19 -37.95 -31.88
N ALA A 13 -0.98 -38.45 -32.18
CA ALA A 13 0.16 -38.37 -31.27
C ALA A 13 0.63 -36.93 -31.05
N ILE A 14 0.62 -36.07 -32.09
CA ILE A 14 0.95 -34.62 -31.94
C ILE A 14 -0.12 -33.88 -31.13
N LEU A 15 -1.40 -34.22 -31.29
CA LEU A 15 -2.48 -33.62 -30.52
C LEU A 15 -2.43 -34.00 -29.03
N ALA A 16 -1.99 -35.22 -28.72
CA ALA A 16 -1.81 -35.69 -27.35
C ALA A 16 -0.59 -35.09 -26.64
N LEU A 17 0.46 -34.70 -27.35
CA LEU A 17 1.62 -33.98 -26.80
C LEU A 17 1.37 -32.48 -26.51
N GLY A 18 0.34 -31.87 -27.16
CA GLY A 18 0.00 -30.46 -26.99
C GLY A 18 -0.81 -30.12 -25.72
N VAL A 19 -1.32 -31.13 -25.02
CA VAL A 19 -2.05 -30.97 -23.75
C VAL A 19 -1.12 -31.32 -22.59
N SER A 20 -0.03 -30.57 -22.44
CA SER A 20 0.66 -30.55 -21.15
C SER A 20 -0.25 -29.79 -20.18
N PRO A 21 -0.75 -30.42 -19.10
CA PRO A 21 -1.39 -29.65 -18.04
C PRO A 21 -0.34 -28.70 -17.48
N ALA A 22 -0.41 -27.42 -17.83
CA ALA A 22 0.31 -26.41 -17.10
C ALA A 22 -0.09 -26.60 -15.64
N LEU A 23 0.88 -26.94 -14.79
CA LEU A 23 0.69 -27.00 -13.35
C LEU A 23 0.33 -25.59 -12.93
N VAL A 24 -0.96 -25.27 -12.93
CA VAL A 24 -1.50 -24.04 -12.36
C VAL A 24 -1.32 -24.22 -10.85
N PHE A 25 -0.20 -23.72 -10.32
CA PHE A 25 -0.06 -23.59 -8.88
C PHE A 25 -1.21 -22.72 -8.40
N SER A 26 -2.14 -23.35 -7.71
CA SER A 26 -3.31 -22.66 -7.18
C SER A 26 -2.83 -21.62 -6.15
N GLN A 27 -3.27 -20.37 -6.29
CA GLN A 27 -3.02 -19.35 -5.27
C GLN A 27 -3.54 -19.77 -3.88
N ALA A 28 -4.49 -20.71 -3.84
CA ALA A 28 -4.98 -21.31 -2.60
C ALA A 28 -3.86 -21.99 -1.81
N ASP A 29 -2.97 -22.71 -2.49
CA ASP A 29 -1.86 -23.41 -1.84
C ASP A 29 -0.80 -22.46 -1.29
N PHE A 30 -0.62 -21.29 -1.93
CA PHE A 30 0.37 -20.32 -1.47
C PHE A 30 0.01 -19.71 -0.12
N TYR A 31 -1.25 -19.31 0.10
CA TYR A 31 -1.66 -18.63 1.33
C TYR A 31 -2.12 -19.56 2.44
N GLN A 32 -2.35 -20.83 2.15
CA GLN A 32 -2.83 -21.81 3.13
C GLN A 32 -1.88 -21.94 4.31
N GLY A 33 -2.41 -21.77 5.53
CA GLY A 33 -1.65 -21.84 6.78
C GLY A 33 -0.65 -20.70 7.00
N LYS A 34 -0.64 -19.67 6.14
CA LYS A 34 0.26 -18.52 6.28
C LYS A 34 -0.39 -17.35 6.99
N THR A 35 0.45 -16.46 7.48
CA THR A 35 0.05 -15.19 8.08
C THR A 35 0.53 -14.04 7.19
N ILE A 36 -0.38 -13.15 6.84
CA ILE A 36 -0.09 -11.88 6.16
C ILE A 36 0.02 -10.79 7.22
N SER A 37 1.12 -10.06 7.23
CA SER A 37 1.34 -8.90 8.08
C SER A 37 0.96 -7.62 7.33
N VAL A 38 -0.01 -6.87 7.85
CA VAL A 38 -0.34 -5.54 7.32
C VAL A 38 0.27 -4.49 8.24
N ILE A 39 1.26 -3.76 7.73
CA ILE A 39 1.98 -2.74 8.48
C ILE A 39 1.36 -1.37 8.19
N LEU A 40 0.75 -0.76 9.21
CA LEU A 40 0.16 0.57 9.12
C LEU A 40 1.18 1.64 9.55
N GLY A 41 1.43 2.61 8.68
CA GLY A 41 2.25 3.79 8.97
C GLY A 41 1.50 4.87 9.78
N GLY A 42 0.73 4.46 10.76
CA GLY A 42 -0.07 5.33 11.61
C GLY A 42 -0.45 4.67 12.94
N PRO A 43 -1.00 5.43 13.91
CA PRO A 43 -1.45 4.89 15.18
C PRO A 43 -2.77 4.11 15.04
N PRO A 44 -3.08 3.21 15.99
CA PRO A 44 -4.38 2.57 16.06
C PRO A 44 -5.49 3.60 16.37
N GLY A 45 -6.72 3.30 15.94
CA GLY A 45 -7.93 4.09 16.20
C GLY A 45 -8.12 5.31 15.29
N GLY A 46 -7.14 5.68 14.48
CA GLY A 46 -7.27 6.80 13.53
C GLY A 46 -8.00 6.42 12.22
N ALA A 47 -8.28 7.41 11.38
CA ALA A 47 -8.97 7.21 10.10
C ALA A 47 -8.22 6.21 9.19
N ALA A 48 -6.89 6.24 9.18
CA ALA A 48 -6.08 5.29 8.42
C ALA A 48 -6.25 3.85 8.94
N ASP A 49 -6.33 3.65 10.25
CA ASP A 49 -6.59 2.35 10.87
C ASP A 49 -7.96 1.80 10.46
N LEU A 50 -8.99 2.62 10.54
CA LEU A 50 -10.35 2.21 10.16
C LEU A 50 -10.44 1.81 8.67
N ARG A 51 -9.83 2.60 7.78
CA ARG A 51 -9.77 2.28 6.34
C ARG A 51 -8.99 0.99 6.09
N THR A 52 -7.85 0.81 6.72
CA THR A 52 -7.04 -0.41 6.58
C THR A 52 -7.81 -1.63 7.05
N LYS A 53 -8.51 -1.55 8.17
CA LYS A 53 -9.38 -2.64 8.67
C LYS A 53 -10.52 -2.98 7.71
N ALA A 54 -11.13 -1.96 7.07
CA ALA A 54 -12.16 -2.17 6.06
C ALA A 54 -11.60 -2.91 4.84
N VAL A 55 -10.43 -2.50 4.34
CA VAL A 55 -9.73 -3.20 3.24
C VAL A 55 -9.39 -4.63 3.64
N ILE A 56 -8.83 -4.87 4.83
CA ILE A 56 -8.51 -6.22 5.33
C ILE A 56 -9.76 -7.10 5.39
N SER A 57 -10.88 -6.56 5.86
CA SER A 57 -12.15 -7.29 5.92
C SER A 57 -12.62 -7.75 4.54
N SER A 58 -12.44 -6.91 3.52
CA SER A 58 -12.74 -7.26 2.14
C SER A 58 -11.70 -8.24 1.58
N LEU A 59 -10.42 -7.95 1.75
CA LEU A 59 -9.31 -8.76 1.25
C LEU A 59 -9.39 -10.21 1.72
N ARG A 60 -9.72 -10.42 2.99
CA ARG A 60 -9.88 -11.76 3.59
C ARG A 60 -10.89 -12.63 2.84
N LYS A 61 -11.93 -12.03 2.26
CA LYS A 61 -12.97 -12.76 1.52
C LYS A 61 -12.51 -13.20 0.13
N HIS A 62 -11.47 -12.58 -0.41
CA HIS A 62 -10.99 -12.79 -1.77
C HIS A 62 -9.65 -13.51 -1.84
N LEU A 63 -8.97 -13.71 -0.71
CA LEU A 63 -7.71 -14.46 -0.68
C LEU A 63 -7.99 -15.95 -0.52
N PRO A 64 -7.59 -16.77 -1.50
CA PRO A 64 -7.69 -18.22 -1.39
C PRO A 64 -6.75 -18.73 -0.28
N GLY A 65 -7.08 -19.89 0.31
CA GLY A 65 -6.30 -20.48 1.39
C GLY A 65 -6.56 -19.88 2.78
N ASN A 66 -7.45 -18.87 2.89
CA ASN A 66 -7.89 -18.26 4.14
C ASN A 66 -6.75 -17.92 5.12
N PRO A 67 -5.75 -17.11 4.71
CA PRO A 67 -4.62 -16.76 5.57
C PRO A 67 -5.06 -15.98 6.81
N VAL A 68 -4.29 -16.10 7.87
CA VAL A 68 -4.41 -15.19 9.01
C VAL A 68 -3.87 -13.82 8.62
N ILE A 69 -4.63 -12.75 8.87
CA ILE A 69 -4.15 -11.38 8.61
C ILE A 69 -4.01 -10.66 9.96
N VAL A 70 -2.80 -10.19 10.24
CA VAL A 70 -2.46 -9.43 11.45
C VAL A 70 -2.04 -8.02 11.11
N MET A 71 -2.43 -7.06 11.95
CA MET A 71 -2.01 -5.66 11.82
C MET A 71 -0.86 -5.34 12.76
N GLN A 72 0.11 -4.57 12.25
CA GLN A 72 1.21 -3.99 13.01
C GLN A 72 1.20 -2.47 12.81
N TYR A 73 1.55 -1.71 13.85
CA TYR A 73 1.51 -0.25 13.84
C TYR A 73 2.91 0.32 13.99
N MET A 74 3.36 1.11 13.02
CA MET A 74 4.66 1.79 13.02
C MET A 74 4.45 3.27 12.66
N ALA A 75 3.98 4.06 13.63
CA ALA A 75 3.53 5.44 13.40
C ALA A 75 4.64 6.49 13.37
N ALA A 76 5.86 6.15 13.79
CA ALA A 76 6.93 7.12 13.94
C ALA A 76 7.30 7.78 12.59
N GLY A 77 7.65 9.07 12.68
CA GLY A 77 8.04 9.87 11.53
C GLY A 77 6.94 10.03 10.46
N GLY A 78 5.66 10.07 10.87
CA GLY A 78 4.55 10.17 9.93
C GLY A 78 4.38 8.93 9.03
N GLY A 79 4.78 7.76 9.53
CA GLY A 79 4.76 6.49 8.79
C GLY A 79 6.09 6.14 8.11
N ARG A 80 7.11 7.00 8.19
CA ARG A 80 8.44 6.76 7.60
C ARG A 80 9.10 5.50 8.16
N GLN A 81 8.94 5.24 9.46
CA GLN A 81 9.43 4.01 10.08
C GLN A 81 8.85 2.76 9.41
N ALA A 82 7.55 2.74 9.15
CA ALA A 82 6.89 1.63 8.48
C ALA A 82 7.40 1.44 7.05
N ALA A 83 7.55 2.54 6.31
CA ALA A 83 8.07 2.51 4.94
C ALA A 83 9.51 1.98 4.88
N ASN A 84 10.39 2.47 5.77
CA ASN A 84 11.77 1.97 5.90
C ASN A 84 11.79 0.47 6.24
N HIS A 85 10.94 0.04 7.17
CA HIS A 85 10.86 -1.36 7.57
C HIS A 85 10.45 -2.26 6.40
N ILE A 86 9.43 -1.87 5.63
CA ILE A 86 8.96 -2.63 4.47
C ILE A 86 10.06 -2.72 3.41
N TYR A 87 10.74 -1.62 3.16
CA TYR A 87 11.76 -1.57 2.10
C TYR A 87 13.03 -2.34 2.47
N ARG A 88 13.49 -2.26 3.74
CA ARG A 88 14.82 -2.76 4.15
C ARG A 88 14.78 -4.09 4.90
N VAL A 89 13.67 -4.39 5.58
CA VAL A 89 13.60 -5.50 6.55
C VAL A 89 12.60 -6.56 6.11
N ALA A 90 11.45 -6.16 5.56
CA ALA A 90 10.43 -7.12 5.16
C ALA A 90 10.93 -8.01 4.01
N ARG A 91 10.61 -9.30 4.09
CA ARG A 91 10.94 -10.23 3.01
C ARG A 91 10.02 -9.99 1.82
N PRO A 92 10.54 -10.01 0.58
CA PRO A 92 9.72 -9.85 -0.63
C PRO A 92 9.03 -11.17 -1.02
N ASP A 93 8.34 -11.79 -0.06
CA ASP A 93 7.69 -13.09 -0.20
C ASP A 93 6.16 -13.01 -0.38
N GLY A 94 5.63 -11.81 -0.55
CA GLY A 94 4.19 -11.59 -0.73
C GLY A 94 3.35 -11.67 0.54
N LEU A 95 3.98 -11.78 1.73
CA LEU A 95 3.29 -11.90 3.02
C LEU A 95 3.30 -10.60 3.85
N VAL A 96 3.88 -9.53 3.33
CA VAL A 96 3.89 -8.21 4.00
C VAL A 96 3.24 -7.17 3.09
N ILE A 97 2.26 -6.47 3.62
CA ILE A 97 1.55 -5.39 2.94
C ILE A 97 1.71 -4.11 3.76
N GLY A 98 2.13 -3.02 3.11
CA GLY A 98 2.17 -1.70 3.71
C GLY A 98 0.87 -0.92 3.49
N SER A 99 0.32 -0.34 4.54
CA SER A 99 -0.74 0.67 4.45
C SER A 99 -0.16 2.03 4.81
N MET A 100 0.18 2.80 3.78
CA MET A 100 0.88 4.08 3.91
C MET A 100 -0.01 5.24 3.46
N GLY A 101 0.17 6.39 4.09
CA GLY A 101 -0.45 7.62 3.63
C GLY A 101 0.38 8.34 2.56
N ALA A 102 -0.13 9.45 2.04
CA ALA A 102 0.54 10.29 1.03
C ALA A 102 1.94 10.80 1.46
N ALA A 103 2.24 10.78 2.77
CA ALA A 103 3.56 11.11 3.30
C ALA A 103 4.68 10.21 2.75
N LEU A 104 4.36 8.96 2.35
CA LEU A 104 5.34 8.06 1.73
C LEU A 104 6.03 8.74 0.54
N VAL A 105 5.25 9.22 -0.41
CA VAL A 105 5.77 9.86 -1.62
C VAL A 105 6.33 11.24 -1.31
N ALA A 106 5.61 12.06 -0.53
CA ALA A 106 6.04 13.42 -0.21
C ALA A 106 7.38 13.47 0.52
N ASN A 107 7.61 12.61 1.51
CA ASN A 107 8.88 12.55 2.23
C ASN A 107 10.05 12.17 1.32
N ALA A 108 9.85 11.24 0.38
CA ALA A 108 10.88 10.82 -0.55
C ALA A 108 11.22 11.93 -1.57
N VAL A 109 10.19 12.54 -2.18
CA VAL A 109 10.37 13.60 -3.18
C VAL A 109 11.02 14.85 -2.60
N LEU A 110 10.67 15.21 -1.35
CA LEU A 110 11.23 16.37 -0.65
C LEU A 110 12.59 16.09 0.00
N GLY A 111 13.11 14.87 -0.10
CA GLY A 111 14.39 14.49 0.51
C GLY A 111 14.41 14.58 2.04
N GLU A 112 13.30 14.28 2.68
CA GLU A 112 13.20 14.36 4.14
C GLU A 112 14.19 13.41 4.83
N THR A 113 14.86 13.91 5.85
CA THR A 113 15.88 13.15 6.61
C THR A 113 15.31 11.86 7.17
N GLY A 114 16.05 10.76 7.03
CA GLY A 114 15.67 9.44 7.53
C GLY A 114 14.72 8.68 6.61
N VAL A 115 14.53 9.12 5.37
CA VAL A 115 13.98 8.30 4.29
C VAL A 115 15.03 7.33 3.83
N GLU A 116 14.75 6.03 3.93
CA GLU A 116 15.66 4.93 3.58
C GLU A 116 15.02 3.97 2.56
N TYR A 117 13.93 4.37 1.94
CA TYR A 117 13.21 3.63 0.92
C TYR A 117 13.25 4.37 -0.42
N ASP A 118 13.14 3.59 -1.48
CA ASP A 118 13.03 4.05 -2.86
C ASP A 118 11.59 3.80 -3.32
N ILE A 119 10.86 4.87 -3.62
CA ILE A 119 9.45 4.78 -4.03
C ILE A 119 9.26 4.04 -5.34
N ASP A 120 10.26 4.07 -6.24
CA ASP A 120 10.19 3.41 -7.54
C ASP A 120 10.39 1.89 -7.45
N LYS A 121 10.89 1.40 -6.32
CA LYS A 121 11.09 -0.03 -6.05
C LYS A 121 9.99 -0.68 -5.21
N LEU A 122 8.97 0.08 -4.85
CA LEU A 122 7.81 -0.45 -4.15
C LEU A 122 6.74 -0.89 -5.14
N ILE A 123 6.07 -2.00 -4.84
CA ILE A 123 4.93 -2.47 -5.62
C ILE A 123 3.65 -1.86 -5.06
N TYR A 124 3.00 -1.00 -5.83
CA TYR A 124 1.75 -0.36 -5.45
C TYR A 124 0.56 -1.23 -5.83
N LEU A 125 -0.23 -1.65 -4.84
CA LEU A 125 -1.41 -2.49 -5.05
C LEU A 125 -2.67 -1.67 -5.34
N GLY A 126 -2.75 -0.45 -4.82
CA GLY A 126 -3.89 0.44 -4.99
C GLY A 126 -4.09 1.38 -3.80
N THR A 127 -5.16 2.16 -3.86
CA THR A 127 -5.57 3.05 -2.78
C THR A 127 -7.06 2.91 -2.51
N PRO A 128 -7.49 2.90 -1.24
CA PRO A 128 -8.92 2.95 -0.90
C PRO A 128 -9.55 4.34 -1.09
N ASP A 129 -8.72 5.37 -1.22
CA ASP A 129 -9.16 6.76 -1.38
C ASP A 129 -8.92 7.21 -2.83
N SER A 130 -9.98 7.60 -3.53
CA SER A 130 -9.87 8.19 -4.87
C SER A 130 -9.55 9.69 -4.84
N SER A 131 -9.83 10.37 -3.73
CA SER A 131 -9.53 11.80 -3.55
C SER A 131 -9.27 12.11 -2.08
N ALA A 132 -8.15 12.77 -1.79
CA ALA A 132 -7.85 13.32 -0.48
C ALA A 132 -7.77 14.84 -0.57
N HIS A 133 -8.51 15.53 0.28
CA HIS A 133 -8.49 16.98 0.39
C HIS A 133 -7.97 17.39 1.77
N TYR A 134 -7.08 18.37 1.79
CA TYR A 134 -6.65 19.02 3.03
C TYR A 134 -7.41 20.31 3.21
N LEU A 135 -7.93 20.52 4.42
CA LEU A 135 -8.63 21.72 4.80
C LEU A 135 -7.77 22.52 5.77
N PHE A 136 -7.57 23.81 5.48
CA PHE A 136 -7.07 24.76 6.46
C PHE A 136 -8.26 25.31 7.24
N LEU A 137 -8.24 25.10 8.55
CA LEU A 137 -9.27 25.57 9.46
C LEU A 137 -8.67 26.62 10.39
N THR A 138 -9.36 27.73 10.52
CA THR A 138 -9.02 28.80 11.49
C THR A 138 -10.19 29.07 12.41
N HIS A 139 -9.91 29.52 13.62
CA HIS A 139 -10.95 30.00 14.49
C HIS A 139 -11.55 31.31 13.90
N LYS A 140 -12.87 31.48 13.95
CA LYS A 140 -13.56 32.62 13.36
C LYS A 140 -13.01 33.95 13.84
N GLU A 141 -12.70 34.03 15.13
CA GLU A 141 -12.17 35.26 15.77
C GLU A 141 -10.73 35.60 15.35
N ALA A 142 -10.00 34.66 14.74
CA ALA A 142 -8.68 34.95 14.19
C ALA A 142 -8.72 35.84 12.95
N GLY A 143 -9.90 36.06 12.36
CA GLY A 143 -10.09 36.93 11.21
C GLY A 143 -9.40 36.48 9.91
N LEU A 144 -8.85 35.24 9.88
CA LEU A 144 -8.15 34.68 8.74
C LEU A 144 -9.16 34.08 7.75
N THR A 145 -9.67 34.93 6.87
CA THR A 145 -10.74 34.54 5.94
C THR A 145 -10.25 34.08 4.57
N ASN A 146 -8.97 34.25 4.27
CA ASN A 146 -8.33 33.81 3.00
C ASN A 146 -6.84 33.60 3.18
N LEU A 147 -6.19 33.03 2.15
CA LEU A 147 -4.76 32.68 2.16
C LEU A 147 -3.86 33.95 2.16
N GLU A 148 -4.26 35.03 1.53
CA GLU A 148 -3.48 36.28 1.53
C GLU A 148 -3.33 36.82 2.95
N LYS A 149 -4.41 36.86 3.73
CA LYS A 149 -4.35 37.25 5.15
C LYS A 149 -3.47 36.30 5.97
N LEU A 150 -3.54 35.00 5.70
CA LEU A 150 -2.67 34.04 6.36
C LEU A 150 -1.20 34.32 6.08
N ARG A 151 -0.84 34.58 4.81
CA ARG A 151 0.54 34.86 4.37
C ARG A 151 1.07 36.20 4.89
N SER A 152 0.20 37.19 5.09
CA SER A 152 0.60 38.50 5.56
C SER A 152 0.85 38.61 7.06
N LEU A 153 0.42 37.61 7.85
CA LEU A 153 0.58 37.61 9.29
C LEU A 153 1.90 36.95 9.72
N PRO A 154 2.79 37.70 10.39
CA PRO A 154 4.00 37.09 10.94
C PRO A 154 3.68 36.18 12.13
N GLY A 155 4.44 35.13 12.28
CA GLY A 155 4.37 34.26 13.46
C GLY A 155 3.12 33.38 13.58
N VAL A 156 2.42 33.12 12.47
CA VAL A 156 1.27 32.21 12.46
C VAL A 156 1.71 30.82 12.89
N ARG A 157 1.01 30.27 13.88
CA ARG A 157 1.22 28.90 14.33
C ARG A 157 0.20 27.98 13.68
N ILE A 158 0.68 26.95 12.96
CA ILE A 158 -0.15 25.97 12.28
C ILE A 158 -0.12 24.66 13.08
N GLY A 159 -1.30 24.16 13.44
CA GLY A 159 -1.41 22.84 14.05
C GLY A 159 -1.25 21.74 13.00
N ALA A 160 -0.42 20.76 13.31
CA ALA A 160 -0.24 19.55 12.50
C ALA A 160 -0.13 18.33 13.42
N GLN A 161 -0.14 17.12 12.85
CA GLN A 161 -0.02 15.90 13.66
C GLN A 161 1.44 15.68 14.11
N SER A 162 2.26 15.04 13.30
CA SER A 162 3.64 14.74 13.63
C SER A 162 4.57 15.18 12.51
N VAL A 163 5.85 15.34 12.82
CA VAL A 163 6.88 15.59 11.82
C VAL A 163 6.85 14.46 10.79
N GLY A 164 6.85 14.83 9.50
CA GLY A 164 6.74 13.90 8.37
C GLY A 164 5.31 13.48 8.02
N HIS A 165 4.29 13.89 8.80
CA HIS A 165 2.89 13.67 8.41
C HIS A 165 2.49 14.58 7.25
N PRO A 166 1.59 14.18 6.31
CA PRO A 166 1.19 15.01 5.17
C PRO A 166 0.73 16.41 5.56
N VAL A 167 -0.06 16.54 6.63
CA VAL A 167 -0.54 17.86 7.14
C VAL A 167 0.63 18.75 7.60
N TYR A 168 1.66 18.15 8.24
CA TYR A 168 2.85 18.88 8.63
C TYR A 168 3.64 19.37 7.41
N ILE A 169 3.82 18.50 6.42
CA ILE A 169 4.55 18.85 5.17
C ILE A 169 3.82 19.95 4.43
N THR A 170 2.50 19.80 4.22
CA THR A 170 1.68 20.80 3.53
C THR A 170 1.68 22.17 4.24
N GLY A 171 1.74 22.18 5.59
CA GLY A 171 1.80 23.42 6.35
C GLY A 171 3.16 24.13 6.32
N ARG A 172 4.23 23.47 5.81
CA ARG A 172 5.57 24.05 5.62
C ARG A 172 5.78 24.67 4.22
N LEU A 173 4.98 24.26 3.25
CA LEU A 173 5.02 24.78 1.87
C LEU A 173 4.29 26.10 1.76
#